data_613f3cd9ca9019137e6cf6cdf12d427f
#
_entry.id   613f3cd9ca9019137e6cf6cdf12d427f
#
_cell.length_a   1.000
_cell.length_b   1.000
_cell.length_c   1.000
_cell.angle_alpha   90.00
_cell.angle_beta   90.00
_cell.angle_gamma   90.00
#
_symmetry.space_group_name_H-M   'P 1'
#
loop_
_entity.id
_entity.type
_entity.pdbx_description
1 polymer ?
#
loop_
_entity_poly.entity_id
_entity_poly.type
_entity_poly.pdbx_seq_one_letter_code
_entity_poly.pdbx_strand_id
1 'polypeptide(L)'
;MTAGPVRLGAVTVSIRMARADDVPALVQLRMANGERHAALDPAGHRVPEAAPVRRYFEELLSGATGAHIVMLVAEVDGTVAGMTELVIRSESPPDHQILIPSTLAEVHTVVLEGFRDHGVGSTLVRAAEKYAAERGVSILIAPILAPNTEAVRFYSRAGFGSRGVILSKRLTASA
;
A
#
# COMPACT_ATOMS: atom_id res chain seq x y z
N MET A 1 14.40 3.08 -9.78
CA MET A 1 13.43 3.49 -10.80
C MET A 1 12.80 4.81 -10.36
N THR A 2 12.98 5.86 -11.14
CA THR A 2 12.33 7.17 -10.89
C THR A 2 11.38 7.37 -12.07
N ALA A 3 10.08 7.41 -11.81
CA ALA A 3 9.15 7.91 -12.83
C ALA A 3 9.34 9.43 -12.90
N GLY A 4 9.48 9.97 -14.09
CA GLY A 4 9.61 11.42 -14.28
C GLY A 4 8.43 12.18 -13.64
N PRO A 5 8.63 13.46 -13.27
CA PRO A 5 7.60 14.26 -12.62
C PRO A 5 6.36 14.40 -13.51
N VAL A 6 5.19 14.17 -12.93
CA VAL A 6 3.89 14.34 -13.59
C VAL A 6 3.25 15.62 -13.06
N ARG A 7 2.90 16.55 -13.94
CA ARG A 7 2.12 17.74 -13.57
C ARG A 7 0.64 17.38 -13.45
N LEU A 8 0.07 17.64 -12.27
CA LEU A 8 -1.34 17.48 -11.97
C LEU A 8 -1.90 18.88 -11.63
N GLY A 9 -2.36 19.61 -12.66
CA GLY A 9 -2.71 21.03 -12.48
C GLY A 9 -1.47 21.89 -12.15
N ALA A 10 -1.53 22.65 -11.06
CA ALA A 10 -0.42 23.48 -10.57
C ALA A 10 0.63 22.70 -9.76
N VAL A 11 0.39 21.43 -9.44
CA VAL A 11 1.21 20.60 -8.54
C VAL A 11 2.06 19.63 -9.34
N THR A 12 3.34 19.51 -8.99
CA THR A 12 4.24 18.52 -9.58
C THR A 12 4.39 17.34 -8.63
N VAL A 13 3.99 16.15 -9.09
CA VAL A 13 4.12 14.89 -8.34
C VAL A 13 5.24 14.06 -8.95
N SER A 14 6.22 13.68 -8.17
CA SER A 14 7.25 12.72 -8.53
C SER A 14 7.11 11.43 -7.71
N ILE A 15 7.31 10.28 -8.38
CA ILE A 15 7.30 8.97 -7.71
C ILE A 15 8.71 8.40 -7.75
N ARG A 16 9.18 7.93 -6.60
CA ARG A 16 10.47 7.28 -6.45
C ARG A 16 10.44 6.17 -5.40
N MET A 17 11.48 5.37 -5.38
CA MET A 17 11.72 4.45 -4.26
C MET A 17 11.94 5.24 -2.97
N ALA A 18 11.41 4.73 -1.86
CA ALA A 18 11.66 5.26 -0.55
C ALA A 18 13.15 5.10 -0.17
N ARG A 19 13.64 6.01 0.66
CA ARG A 19 15.02 6.08 1.15
C ARG A 19 15.01 6.19 2.68
N ALA A 20 16.15 5.98 3.31
CA ALA A 20 16.27 6.10 4.77
C ALA A 20 15.78 7.46 5.31
N ASP A 21 16.06 8.56 4.58
CA ASP A 21 15.62 9.90 4.97
C ASP A 21 14.10 10.09 4.94
N ASP A 22 13.36 9.20 4.29
CA ASP A 22 11.89 9.24 4.24
C ASP A 22 11.23 8.63 5.48
N VAL A 23 11.97 7.95 6.35
CA VAL A 23 11.43 7.24 7.52
C VAL A 23 10.49 8.13 8.37
N PRO A 24 10.81 9.39 8.68
CA PRO A 24 9.88 10.23 9.43
C PRO A 24 8.52 10.42 8.74
N ALA A 25 8.51 10.64 7.43
CA ALA A 25 7.29 10.81 6.63
C ALA A 25 6.51 9.48 6.50
N LEU A 26 7.21 8.36 6.33
CA LEU A 26 6.59 7.03 6.30
C LEU A 26 5.92 6.68 7.62
N VAL A 27 6.54 7.05 8.76
CA VAL A 27 5.92 6.91 10.09
C VAL A 27 4.63 7.72 10.16
N GLN A 28 4.65 8.98 9.76
CA GLN A 28 3.45 9.84 9.74
C GLN A 28 2.34 9.23 8.88
N LEU A 29 2.66 8.76 7.68
CA LEU A 29 1.71 8.11 6.77
C LEU A 29 1.12 6.83 7.38
N ARG A 30 1.94 6.00 8.03
CA ARG A 30 1.49 4.77 8.69
C ARG A 30 0.58 5.07 9.88
N MET A 31 0.90 6.10 10.68
CA MET A 31 0.06 6.54 11.80
C MET A 31 -1.31 7.03 11.31
N ALA A 32 -1.34 7.91 10.31
CA ALA A 32 -2.60 8.40 9.71
C ALA A 32 -3.45 7.25 9.13
N ASN A 33 -2.80 6.25 8.50
CA ASN A 33 -3.49 5.05 8.04
C ASN A 33 -4.06 4.22 9.21
N GLY A 34 -3.30 4.08 10.29
CA GLY A 34 -3.74 3.39 11.51
C GLY A 34 -4.96 4.05 12.15
N GLU A 35 -4.97 5.37 12.26
CA GLU A 35 -6.10 6.16 12.77
C GLU A 35 -7.37 5.90 11.93
N ARG A 36 -7.23 5.92 10.61
CA ARG A 36 -8.35 5.66 9.71
C ARG A 36 -8.89 4.24 9.84
N HIS A 37 -8.03 3.23 9.93
CA HIS A 37 -8.45 1.83 10.08
C HIS A 37 -9.08 1.58 11.45
N ALA A 38 -8.51 2.14 12.52
CA ALA A 38 -9.07 2.04 13.86
C ALA A 38 -10.46 2.72 13.97
N ALA A 39 -10.69 3.82 13.24
CA ALA A 39 -11.99 4.46 13.15
C ALA A 39 -13.03 3.61 12.38
N LEU A 40 -12.61 2.86 11.36
CA LEU A 40 -13.50 2.01 10.55
C LEU A 40 -13.82 0.66 11.22
N ASP A 41 -12.86 0.11 11.94
CA ASP A 41 -12.98 -1.19 12.62
C ASP A 41 -12.17 -1.18 13.92
N PRO A 42 -12.66 -0.56 14.99
CA PRO A 42 -11.95 -0.45 16.27
C PRO A 42 -11.76 -1.79 17.00
N ALA A 43 -12.50 -2.82 16.59
CA ALA A 43 -12.36 -4.15 17.16
C ALA A 43 -11.23 -4.96 16.52
N GLY A 44 -10.86 -4.65 15.27
CA GLY A 44 -9.81 -5.35 14.51
C GLY A 44 -8.53 -4.55 14.33
N HIS A 45 -8.57 -3.22 14.52
CA HIS A 45 -7.47 -2.32 14.20
C HIS A 45 -7.16 -1.37 15.35
N ARG A 46 -5.90 -1.00 15.46
CA ARG A 46 -5.41 0.00 16.42
C ARG A 46 -4.48 0.99 15.73
N VAL A 47 -4.31 2.15 16.31
CA VAL A 47 -3.21 3.04 15.96
C VAL A 47 -1.91 2.42 16.51
N PRO A 48 -0.91 2.14 15.67
CA PRO A 48 0.35 1.58 16.16
C PRO A 48 1.16 2.65 16.91
N GLU A 49 2.14 2.24 17.71
CA GLU A 49 3.10 3.17 18.30
C GLU A 49 4.15 3.59 17.27
N ALA A 50 4.59 4.85 17.31
CA ALA A 50 5.52 5.41 16.35
C ALA A 50 6.91 4.73 16.38
N ALA A 51 7.40 4.31 17.55
CA ALA A 51 8.72 3.70 17.68
C ALA A 51 8.85 2.33 16.98
N PRO A 52 7.92 1.36 17.15
CA PRO A 52 7.89 0.13 16.36
C PRO A 52 7.74 0.38 14.85
N VAL A 53 6.90 1.34 14.45
CA VAL A 53 6.72 1.70 13.04
C VAL A 53 8.02 2.23 12.43
N ARG A 54 8.74 3.08 13.16
CA ARG A 54 10.05 3.59 12.75
C ARG A 54 11.04 2.45 12.51
N ARG A 55 11.22 1.55 13.50
CA ARG A 55 12.12 0.40 13.36
C ARG A 55 11.78 -0.46 12.14
N TYR A 56 10.49 -0.72 11.92
CA TYR A 56 10.06 -1.48 10.73
C TYR A 56 10.54 -0.83 9.42
N PHE A 57 10.38 0.49 9.26
CA PHE A 57 10.82 1.16 8.05
C PHE A 57 12.35 1.26 7.94
N GLU A 58 13.06 1.46 9.04
CA GLU A 58 14.52 1.43 9.08
C GLU A 58 15.06 0.06 8.62
N GLU A 59 14.52 -1.03 9.15
CA GLU A 59 14.87 -2.40 8.77
C GLU A 59 14.51 -2.70 7.30
N LEU A 60 13.31 -2.30 6.87
CA LEU A 60 12.86 -2.48 5.49
C LEU A 60 13.79 -1.77 4.49
N LEU A 61 14.12 -0.51 4.76
CA LEU A 61 14.93 0.31 3.85
C LEU A 61 16.43 0.02 3.93
N SER A 62 16.89 -0.69 4.97
CA SER A 62 18.26 -1.22 5.04
C SER A 62 18.48 -2.45 4.16
N GLY A 63 17.40 -3.04 3.61
CA GLY A 63 17.45 -4.27 2.84
C GLY A 63 17.47 -5.55 3.68
N ALA A 64 17.30 -5.46 5.00
CA ALA A 64 17.34 -6.61 5.90
C ALA A 64 16.12 -7.55 5.76
N THR A 65 15.00 -7.05 5.23
CA THR A 65 13.71 -7.79 5.19
C THR A 65 13.45 -8.55 3.88
N GLY A 66 14.44 -8.68 3.00
CA GLY A 66 14.29 -9.39 1.73
C GLY A 66 13.57 -8.58 0.63
N ALA A 67 13.74 -9.02 -0.62
CA ALA A 67 13.38 -8.25 -1.82
C ALA A 67 11.88 -8.29 -2.21
N HIS A 68 11.01 -8.85 -1.37
CA HIS A 68 9.59 -9.03 -1.71
C HIS A 68 8.68 -7.87 -1.28
N ILE A 69 9.20 -6.91 -0.49
CA ILE A 69 8.49 -5.69 -0.12
C ILE A 69 9.15 -4.49 -0.77
N VAL A 70 8.35 -3.71 -1.48
CA VAL A 70 8.78 -2.49 -2.17
C VAL A 70 8.01 -1.31 -1.66
N MET A 71 8.72 -0.23 -1.37
CA MET A 71 8.14 1.02 -0.90
C MET A 71 8.37 2.13 -1.92
N LEU A 72 7.28 2.67 -2.46
CA LEU A 72 7.28 3.86 -3.30
C LEU A 72 6.75 5.06 -2.50
N VAL A 73 7.32 6.23 -2.73
CA VAL A 73 6.83 7.50 -2.19
C VAL A 73 6.45 8.47 -3.29
N ALA A 74 5.40 9.23 -3.02
CA ALA A 74 5.01 10.38 -3.82
C ALA A 74 5.52 11.65 -3.15
N GLU A 75 6.33 12.39 -3.87
CA GLU A 75 6.85 13.69 -3.45
C GLU A 75 6.09 14.78 -4.20
N VAL A 76 5.56 15.73 -3.46
CA VAL A 76 4.81 16.88 -3.94
C VAL A 76 5.52 18.12 -3.45
N ASP A 77 6.07 18.90 -4.38
CA ASP A 77 6.82 20.13 -4.07
C ASP A 77 7.88 19.95 -2.96
N GLY A 78 8.64 18.83 -3.02
CA GLY A 78 9.68 18.48 -2.06
C GLY A 78 9.19 17.80 -0.76
N THR A 79 7.87 17.59 -0.60
CA THR A 79 7.29 16.95 0.58
C THR A 79 6.77 15.55 0.24
N VAL A 80 7.11 14.54 1.05
CA VAL A 80 6.54 13.20 0.91
C VAL A 80 5.08 13.22 1.36
N ALA A 81 4.17 13.19 0.38
CA ALA A 81 2.73 13.33 0.57
C ALA A 81 1.97 12.00 0.58
N GLY A 82 2.60 10.93 0.10
CA GLY A 82 1.98 9.61 0.05
C GLY A 82 3.00 8.50 -0.11
N MET A 83 2.56 7.28 0.16
CA MET A 83 3.34 6.06 -0.02
C MET A 83 2.50 4.95 -0.63
N THR A 84 3.17 4.02 -1.30
CA THR A 84 2.59 2.72 -1.67
C THR A 84 3.57 1.62 -1.25
N GLU A 85 3.07 0.70 -0.45
CA GLU A 85 3.74 -0.56 -0.11
C GLU A 85 3.24 -1.64 -1.07
N LEU A 86 4.16 -2.32 -1.73
CA LEU A 86 3.90 -3.41 -2.64
C LEU A 86 4.54 -4.67 -2.06
N VAL A 87 3.73 -5.68 -1.72
CA VAL A 87 4.19 -6.96 -1.18
C VAL A 87 4.06 -8.02 -2.25
N ILE A 88 5.18 -8.42 -2.86
CA ILE A 88 5.20 -9.41 -3.93
C ILE A 88 5.23 -10.81 -3.33
N ARG A 89 4.30 -11.66 -3.71
CA ARG A 89 4.21 -13.06 -3.31
C ARG A 89 4.52 -13.94 -4.50
N SER A 90 5.63 -14.66 -4.42
CA SER A 90 6.14 -15.51 -5.51
C SER A 90 5.86 -17.00 -5.31
N GLU A 91 5.15 -17.38 -4.26
CA GLU A 91 4.87 -18.78 -4.01
C GLU A 91 3.81 -19.31 -4.98
N SER A 92 4.20 -20.26 -5.80
CA SER A 92 3.25 -21.03 -6.61
C SER A 92 2.45 -21.96 -5.71
N PRO A 93 1.12 -22.09 -5.91
CA PRO A 93 0.34 -23.06 -5.18
C PRO A 93 0.87 -24.48 -5.48
N PRO A 94 0.88 -25.40 -4.50
CA PRO A 94 1.21 -26.80 -4.73
C PRO A 94 0.30 -27.45 -5.80
N ASP A 95 0.83 -28.42 -6.53
CA ASP A 95 0.16 -29.06 -7.67
C ASP A 95 -1.24 -29.67 -7.38
N HIS A 96 -1.52 -29.99 -6.11
CA HIS A 96 -2.82 -30.51 -5.69
C HIS A 96 -3.88 -29.42 -5.46
N GLN A 97 -3.53 -28.15 -5.55
CA GLN A 97 -4.48 -27.05 -5.37
C GLN A 97 -5.18 -26.71 -6.70
N ILE A 98 -6.41 -26.22 -6.57
CA ILE A 98 -7.25 -25.80 -7.72
C ILE A 98 -6.85 -24.42 -8.27
N LEU A 99 -5.88 -23.76 -7.64
CA LEU A 99 -5.45 -22.44 -8.05
C LEU A 99 -4.49 -22.51 -9.24
N ILE A 100 -4.74 -21.68 -10.24
CA ILE A 100 -3.78 -21.48 -11.33
C ILE A 100 -2.56 -20.73 -10.78
N PRO A 101 -1.34 -21.23 -11.00
CA PRO A 101 -0.12 -20.54 -10.59
C PRO A 101 -0.10 -19.10 -11.13
N SER A 102 0.05 -18.13 -10.25
CA SER A 102 0.10 -16.73 -10.61
C SER A 102 0.98 -15.97 -9.61
N THR A 103 1.79 -15.05 -10.11
CA THR A 103 2.54 -14.13 -9.24
C THR A 103 1.60 -13.01 -8.80
N LEU A 104 1.39 -12.93 -7.50
CA LEU A 104 0.54 -11.92 -6.88
C LEU A 104 1.37 -10.82 -6.25
N ALA A 105 0.82 -9.61 -6.20
CA ALA A 105 1.29 -8.60 -5.26
C ALA A 105 0.11 -7.91 -4.56
N GLU A 106 0.28 -7.61 -3.28
CA GLU A 106 -0.64 -6.77 -2.52
C GLU A 106 -0.17 -5.33 -2.60
N VAL A 107 -1.10 -4.40 -2.83
CA VAL A 107 -0.83 -2.97 -2.90
C VAL A 107 -1.58 -2.22 -1.80
N HIS A 108 -0.85 -1.44 -1.02
CA HIS A 108 -1.38 -0.61 0.05
C HIS A 108 -0.96 0.84 -0.17
N THR A 109 -1.91 1.71 -0.51
CA THR A 109 -1.63 3.11 -0.82
C THR A 109 -2.20 4.03 0.26
N VAL A 110 -1.37 4.94 0.73
CA VAL A 110 -1.74 5.97 1.71
C VAL A 110 -1.34 7.34 1.18
N VAL A 111 -2.25 8.30 1.28
CA VAL A 111 -2.00 9.71 0.96
C VAL A 111 -2.46 10.56 2.13
N LEU A 112 -1.64 11.51 2.57
CA LEU A 112 -2.00 12.48 3.60
C LEU A 112 -3.22 13.29 3.18
N GLU A 113 -4.07 13.66 4.13
CA GLU A 113 -5.36 14.28 3.87
C GLU A 113 -5.26 15.54 3.01
N GLY A 114 -4.35 16.45 3.32
CA GLY A 114 -4.13 17.69 2.55
C GLY A 114 -3.65 17.50 1.11
N PHE A 115 -3.31 16.25 0.69
CA PHE A 115 -2.83 15.93 -0.66
C PHE A 115 -3.76 14.97 -1.41
N ARG A 116 -4.93 14.65 -0.83
CA ARG A 116 -5.95 13.82 -1.50
C ARG A 116 -6.64 14.62 -2.60
N ASP A 117 -7.29 13.89 -3.51
CA ASP A 117 -8.04 14.44 -4.64
C ASP A 117 -7.22 15.23 -5.67
N HIS A 118 -5.89 15.26 -5.50
CA HIS A 118 -4.93 15.86 -6.43
C HIS A 118 -4.20 14.81 -7.29
N GLY A 119 -4.74 13.60 -7.44
CA GLY A 119 -4.18 12.56 -8.29
C GLY A 119 -2.93 11.84 -7.74
N VAL A 120 -2.45 12.19 -6.55
CA VAL A 120 -1.26 11.59 -5.91
C VAL A 120 -1.41 10.08 -5.78
N GLY A 121 -2.53 9.61 -5.22
CA GLY A 121 -2.81 8.17 -5.05
C GLY A 121 -2.85 7.42 -6.38
N SER A 122 -3.50 7.97 -7.40
CA SER A 122 -3.57 7.35 -8.73
C SER A 122 -2.21 7.27 -9.41
N THR A 123 -1.33 8.24 -9.16
CA THR A 123 0.04 8.23 -9.70
C THR A 123 0.89 7.19 -8.99
N LEU A 124 0.72 7.02 -7.67
CA LEU A 124 1.36 5.94 -6.89
C LEU A 124 0.92 4.55 -7.37
N VAL A 125 -0.39 4.33 -7.55
CA VAL A 125 -0.91 3.02 -8.01
C VAL A 125 -0.36 2.69 -9.40
N ARG A 126 -0.39 3.62 -10.36
CA ARG A 126 0.20 3.40 -11.70
C ARG A 126 1.69 3.08 -11.66
N ALA A 127 2.45 3.73 -10.76
CA ALA A 127 3.87 3.41 -10.60
C ALA A 127 4.07 2.01 -10.00
N ALA A 128 3.24 1.61 -9.04
CA ALA A 128 3.24 0.27 -8.46
C ALA A 128 2.86 -0.80 -9.49
N GLU A 129 1.84 -0.56 -10.32
CA GLU A 129 1.45 -1.44 -11.43
C GLU A 129 2.60 -1.66 -12.41
N LYS A 130 3.23 -0.57 -12.85
CA LYS A 130 4.40 -0.65 -13.75
C LYS A 130 5.53 -1.44 -13.12
N TYR A 131 5.87 -1.15 -11.86
CA TYR A 131 6.93 -1.84 -11.13
C TYR A 131 6.64 -3.35 -11.00
N ALA A 132 5.40 -3.71 -10.69
CA ALA A 132 4.96 -5.09 -10.54
C ALA A 132 4.99 -5.84 -11.87
N ALA A 133 4.47 -5.24 -12.94
CA ALA A 133 4.45 -5.84 -14.28
C ALA A 133 5.87 -6.11 -14.81
N GLU A 134 6.83 -5.21 -14.59
CA GLU A 134 8.23 -5.39 -14.94
C GLU A 134 8.91 -6.58 -14.23
N ARG A 135 8.28 -7.10 -13.16
CA ARG A 135 8.74 -8.25 -12.37
C ARG A 135 7.88 -9.50 -12.54
N GLY A 136 7.05 -9.51 -13.58
CA GLY A 136 6.22 -10.67 -13.90
C GLY A 136 5.03 -10.88 -12.94
N VAL A 137 4.67 -9.87 -12.14
CA VAL A 137 3.43 -9.91 -11.36
C VAL A 137 2.25 -9.87 -12.33
N SER A 138 1.38 -10.85 -12.24
CA SER A 138 0.21 -10.97 -13.12
C SER A 138 -1.08 -10.46 -12.47
N ILE A 139 -1.11 -10.36 -11.15
CA ILE A 139 -2.31 -9.94 -10.41
C ILE A 139 -1.91 -8.99 -9.27
N LEU A 140 -2.53 -7.80 -9.24
CA LEU A 140 -2.49 -6.90 -8.09
C LEU A 140 -3.77 -7.07 -7.25
N ILE A 141 -3.62 -7.13 -5.95
CA ILE A 141 -4.71 -7.20 -4.98
C ILE A 141 -4.61 -6.00 -4.05
N ALA A 142 -5.72 -5.30 -3.87
CA ALA A 142 -5.86 -4.27 -2.84
C ALA A 142 -6.80 -4.79 -1.74
N PRO A 143 -6.29 -5.31 -0.62
CA PRO A 143 -7.12 -5.72 0.51
C PRO A 143 -7.77 -4.48 1.15
N ILE A 144 -9.08 -4.41 1.14
CA ILE A 144 -9.84 -3.24 1.62
C ILE A 144 -10.87 -3.71 2.65
N LEU A 145 -10.94 -3.01 3.79
CA LEU A 145 -12.02 -3.19 4.75
C LEU A 145 -13.36 -2.82 4.10
N ALA A 146 -14.38 -3.66 4.23
CA ALA A 146 -15.70 -3.44 3.64
C ALA A 146 -16.31 -2.06 3.96
N PRO A 147 -16.18 -1.49 5.18
CA PRO A 147 -16.64 -0.15 5.48
C PRO A 147 -15.87 0.99 4.78
N ASN A 148 -14.67 0.71 4.21
CA ASN A 148 -13.85 1.71 3.54
C ASN A 148 -14.31 1.95 2.09
N THR A 149 -15.51 2.48 1.92
CA THR A 149 -16.13 2.72 0.62
C THR A 149 -15.35 3.72 -0.25
N GLU A 150 -14.57 4.62 0.36
CA GLU A 150 -13.71 5.55 -0.37
C GLU A 150 -12.55 4.81 -1.04
N ALA A 151 -11.89 3.90 -0.33
CA ALA A 151 -10.84 3.08 -0.93
C ALA A 151 -11.40 2.16 -2.02
N VAL A 152 -12.58 1.56 -1.81
CA VAL A 152 -13.26 0.78 -2.85
C VAL A 152 -13.46 1.61 -4.11
N ARG A 153 -14.03 2.82 -3.99
CA ARG A 153 -14.23 3.72 -5.14
C ARG A 153 -12.92 4.15 -5.80
N PHE A 154 -11.88 4.40 -5.00
CA PHE A 154 -10.56 4.77 -5.49
C PHE A 154 -9.94 3.66 -6.34
N TYR A 155 -9.85 2.44 -5.82
CA TYR A 155 -9.27 1.32 -6.55
C TYR A 155 -10.13 0.87 -7.73
N SER A 156 -11.47 0.96 -7.63
CA SER A 156 -12.34 0.67 -8.79
C SER A 156 -12.08 1.64 -9.95
N ARG A 157 -11.85 2.92 -9.68
CA ARG A 157 -11.46 3.89 -10.72
C ARG A 157 -10.07 3.62 -11.31
N ALA A 158 -9.20 2.93 -10.57
CA ALA A 158 -7.91 2.45 -11.05
C ALA A 158 -7.99 1.09 -11.76
N GLY A 159 -9.19 0.56 -12.04
CA GLY A 159 -9.40 -0.68 -12.78
C GLY A 159 -9.45 -1.95 -11.93
N PHE A 160 -9.39 -1.85 -10.60
CA PHE A 160 -9.55 -3.02 -9.73
C PHE A 160 -11.01 -3.47 -9.67
N GLY A 161 -11.24 -4.76 -9.89
CA GLY A 161 -12.54 -5.41 -9.73
C GLY A 161 -12.61 -6.26 -8.47
N SER A 162 -13.83 -6.61 -8.04
CA SER A 162 -14.02 -7.56 -6.95
C SER A 162 -13.53 -8.95 -7.35
N ARG A 163 -12.72 -9.58 -6.50
CA ARG A 163 -12.19 -10.94 -6.72
C ARG A 163 -12.81 -12.00 -5.80
N GLY A 164 -13.43 -11.57 -4.72
CA GLY A 164 -14.03 -12.48 -3.74
C GLY A 164 -14.51 -11.72 -2.51
N VAL A 165 -15.02 -12.47 -1.56
CA VAL A 165 -15.47 -11.99 -0.25
C VAL A 165 -14.71 -12.71 0.84
N ILE A 166 -14.20 -12.00 1.82
CA ILE A 166 -13.61 -12.56 3.04
C ILE A 166 -14.64 -12.45 4.15
N LEU A 167 -15.06 -13.59 4.69
CA LEU A 167 -15.92 -13.66 5.86
C LEU A 167 -15.08 -14.01 7.08
N SER A 168 -15.29 -13.32 8.18
CA SER A 168 -14.60 -13.57 9.44
C SER A 168 -15.59 -13.79 10.59
N LYS A 169 -15.20 -14.62 11.54
CA LYS A 169 -15.92 -14.84 12.79
C LYS A 169 -14.94 -14.73 13.96
N ARG A 170 -15.24 -13.85 14.91
CA ARG A 170 -14.48 -13.80 16.16
C ARG A 170 -14.89 -14.97 17.06
N LEU A 171 -13.92 -15.78 17.47
CA LEU A 171 -14.16 -16.86 18.41
C LEU A 171 -13.97 -16.33 19.83
N THR A 172 -14.93 -16.60 20.70
CA THR A 172 -14.79 -16.41 22.15
C THR A 172 -14.11 -17.66 22.71
N ALA A 173 -13.09 -17.51 23.55
CA ALA A 173 -12.56 -18.64 24.30
C ALA A 173 -13.71 -19.22 25.13
N SER A 174 -13.94 -20.53 25.04
CA SER A 174 -14.81 -21.24 25.99
C SER A 174 -14.18 -21.15 27.37
N ALA A 175 -14.90 -20.62 28.34
CA ALA A 175 -14.49 -20.60 29.75
C ALA A 175 -14.37 -22.01 30.30
#